data_2acbce48e4ab23c583822f07090a065d
#
_entry.id   2acbce48e4ab23c583822f07090a065d
#
_cell.length_a   1.000
_cell.length_b   1.000
_cell.length_c   1.000
_cell.angle_alpha   90.00
_cell.angle_beta   90.00
_cell.angle_gamma   90.00
#
_symmetry.space_group_name_H-M   'P 1'
#
loop_
_entity.id
_entity.type
_entity.pdbx_description
1 polymer ?
#
loop_
_entity_poly.entity_id
_entity_poly.type
_entity_poly.pdbx_seq_one_letter_code
_entity_poly.pdbx_strand_id
1 'polypeptide(L)'
;MVKSGQAAFVAACVFSAQGVWADVTPEEVWQNWQDSATAQGQTVTAESTAMDGDTLTVSGITVQMTGEGGDSSALIGEIEFQDNGDGSVAIVMPDSFPVLLKLPAAPGVEGAKPTELTLTVTMPGADITASGVPDSLSYAAEMPTLEIAADITDGAITAQVLAKLTGVTGNYLIEAAESGKNLTEDFAAKTFDLSVNSSGDPEQEVTVSFSLTDIGGKAELSGIPASGMADMQTALNDGMMMDLKASYGIGSFDVAGKDAGAPIKVTGALGGGTFGMSLAATRFNYDASGKSISLNASGTDAASAEPFTFSATLANTTSNMAISGANWANIEDFNAALKAGLTMAGAFGLGASSFDFAGGAADRKTSVTASVGGLQTSFAMAAAQLHYDIGSKALALTVTSPDLPMPQASIELTEVALDFAMPLSKSDQPAPFNLLAKIVDLSVAEALWGMIDPAGALPHDPATLIIDTKGTATLTRDLVDEGMAIASGDSAPPGLLHSFDLTQLLFRMAGAEVTAQGGFTFDNTDMVTFPGMPLPTGSIDIKAVGVNGLIDKLVSMGLLPEDQAMQGRMMMSMFANTSADKDEMTSVLEIKDKHFYANGQQLQ
;
A
#
# COMPACT_ATOMS: atom_id res chain seq x y z
N MET A 1 -10.77 -8.22 6.38
CA MET A 1 -9.58 -7.64 7.05
C MET A 1 -9.48 -8.33 8.39
N VAL A 2 -8.48 -9.14 8.58
CA VAL A 2 -8.30 -9.95 9.79
C VAL A 2 -7.78 -9.05 10.90
N LYS A 3 -8.52 -8.99 12.02
CA LYS A 3 -8.06 -8.33 13.26
C LYS A 3 -6.99 -9.22 13.90
N SER A 4 -5.73 -9.08 13.50
CA SER A 4 -4.59 -9.86 14.02
C SER A 4 -3.72 -9.06 15.01
N GLY A 5 -4.31 -8.17 15.80
CA GLY A 5 -3.59 -7.28 16.71
C GLY A 5 -3.52 -7.69 18.19
N GLN A 6 -4.14 -8.79 18.60
CA GLN A 6 -4.38 -9.04 20.03
C GLN A 6 -3.37 -9.96 20.75
N ALA A 7 -2.50 -10.66 20.03
CA ALA A 7 -1.55 -11.58 20.65
C ALA A 7 -0.22 -10.95 21.11
N ALA A 8 0.07 -9.74 20.69
CA ALA A 8 1.37 -9.08 20.97
C ALA A 8 1.38 -8.24 22.27
N PHE A 9 0.24 -8.09 22.96
CA PHE A 9 0.09 -7.07 24.00
C PHE A 9 0.43 -7.54 25.43
N VAL A 10 0.71 -8.81 25.67
CA VAL A 10 1.05 -9.30 27.03
C VAL A 10 2.51 -8.99 27.44
N ALA A 11 3.35 -8.57 26.49
CA ALA A 11 4.77 -8.31 26.73
C ALA A 11 5.16 -6.82 26.76
N ALA A 12 4.22 -5.90 26.59
CA ALA A 12 4.51 -4.48 26.43
C ALA A 12 4.30 -3.68 27.73
N CYS A 13 4.90 -4.08 28.81
CA CYS A 13 5.03 -3.20 29.96
C CYS A 13 6.48 -3.14 30.30
N VAL A 14 7.13 -2.00 30.06
CA VAL A 14 8.31 -1.63 30.81
C VAL A 14 9.17 -0.58 30.15
N PHE A 15 9.64 0.58 30.87
CA PHE A 15 10.89 1.15 30.50
C PHE A 15 11.34 2.55 30.86
N SER A 16 12.55 2.81 30.92
CA SER A 16 13.34 3.65 31.77
C SER A 16 13.49 5.12 31.44
N ALA A 17 13.93 5.79 32.48
CA ALA A 17 14.22 7.18 32.60
C ALA A 17 15.61 7.47 33.13
N GLN A 18 16.03 8.71 33.13
CA GLN A 18 17.02 9.25 34.05
C GLN A 18 16.49 10.48 34.77
N GLY A 19 16.47 10.39 36.09
CA GLY A 19 16.78 11.41 37.06
C GLY A 19 15.84 12.59 37.30
N VAL A 20 14.83 12.39 38.14
CA VAL A 20 14.46 13.36 39.21
C VAL A 20 14.15 12.54 40.44
N TRP A 21 14.77 12.87 41.57
CA TRP A 21 14.59 12.21 42.88
C TRP A 21 13.14 12.45 43.33
N ALA A 22 12.29 11.49 43.10
CA ALA A 22 10.97 11.42 43.64
C ALA A 22 10.77 9.94 44.05
N ASP A 23 10.31 9.73 45.26
CA ASP A 23 10.15 8.41 45.83
C ASP A 23 8.80 7.82 45.37
N VAL A 24 8.83 6.73 44.60
CA VAL A 24 7.68 5.89 44.35
C VAL A 24 7.75 4.66 45.28
N THR A 25 6.62 4.25 45.85
CA THR A 25 6.56 3.07 46.72
C THR A 25 6.11 1.81 45.95
N PRO A 26 6.45 0.60 46.47
CA PRO A 26 5.97 -0.65 45.92
C PRO A 26 4.44 -0.72 45.73
N GLU A 27 3.67 -0.19 46.68
CA GLU A 27 2.22 -0.16 46.61
C GLU A 27 1.70 0.77 45.50
N GLU A 28 2.33 1.93 45.32
CA GLU A 28 1.97 2.87 44.24
C GLU A 28 2.26 2.28 42.87
N VAL A 29 3.37 1.54 42.70
CA VAL A 29 3.68 0.82 41.46
C VAL A 29 2.65 -0.27 41.17
N TRP A 30 2.29 -1.08 42.18
CA TRP A 30 1.26 -2.09 42.05
C TRP A 30 -0.11 -1.49 41.68
N GLN A 31 -0.51 -0.41 42.33
CA GLN A 31 -1.76 0.29 42.05
C GLN A 31 -1.75 0.84 40.62
N ASN A 32 -0.64 1.44 40.17
CA ASN A 32 -0.51 1.94 38.82
C ASN A 32 -0.63 0.83 37.75
N TRP A 33 -0.11 -0.37 38.03
CA TRP A 33 -0.30 -1.54 37.18
C TRP A 33 -1.78 -1.92 37.04
N GLN A 34 -2.51 -1.98 38.14
CA GLN A 34 -3.94 -2.29 38.12
C GLN A 34 -4.74 -1.23 37.36
N ASP A 35 -4.44 0.06 37.57
CA ASP A 35 -5.10 1.16 36.88
C ASP A 35 -4.80 1.16 35.38
N SER A 36 -3.56 0.89 35.02
CA SER A 36 -3.14 0.82 33.60
C SER A 36 -3.78 -0.34 32.87
N ALA A 37 -3.84 -1.51 33.49
CA ALA A 37 -4.52 -2.68 32.96
C ALA A 37 -6.03 -2.42 32.77
N THR A 38 -6.66 -1.79 33.76
CA THR A 38 -8.08 -1.41 33.67
C THR A 38 -8.35 -0.42 32.54
N ALA A 39 -7.48 0.58 32.36
CA ALA A 39 -7.59 1.54 31.25
C ALA A 39 -7.46 0.87 29.86
N GLN A 40 -6.79 -0.28 29.79
CA GLN A 40 -6.64 -1.10 28.58
C GLN A 40 -7.75 -2.17 28.42
N GLY A 41 -8.76 -2.19 29.31
CA GLY A 41 -9.85 -3.16 29.27
C GLY A 41 -9.48 -4.53 29.83
N GLN A 42 -8.40 -4.61 30.62
CA GLN A 42 -7.98 -5.81 31.32
C GLN A 42 -8.47 -5.79 32.79
N THR A 43 -8.64 -6.96 33.35
CA THR A 43 -8.93 -7.13 34.80
C THR A 43 -7.75 -7.82 35.46
N VAL A 44 -7.17 -7.17 36.47
CA VAL A 44 -6.08 -7.72 37.27
C VAL A 44 -6.61 -8.04 38.65
N THR A 45 -6.42 -9.29 39.11
CA THR A 45 -6.77 -9.75 40.46
C THR A 45 -5.56 -10.44 41.09
N ALA A 46 -5.46 -10.40 42.40
CA ALA A 46 -4.45 -11.11 43.19
C ALA A 46 -5.10 -11.88 44.34
N GLU A 47 -4.55 -13.02 44.70
CA GLU A 47 -5.02 -13.82 45.85
C GLU A 47 -4.58 -13.20 47.19
N SER A 48 -3.36 -12.66 47.22
CA SER A 48 -2.83 -12.00 48.43
C SER A 48 -1.78 -10.95 48.11
N THR A 49 -1.66 -9.96 49.00
CA THR A 49 -0.60 -8.97 49.03
C THR A 49 0.01 -8.95 50.44
N ALA A 50 1.33 -8.97 50.53
CA ALA A 50 2.04 -8.93 51.81
C ALA A 50 3.25 -8.02 51.71
N MET A 51 3.43 -7.15 52.73
CA MET A 51 4.62 -6.30 52.85
C MET A 51 5.58 -6.92 53.85
N ASP A 52 6.83 -7.12 53.46
CA ASP A 52 7.91 -7.56 54.38
C ASP A 52 9.12 -6.63 54.18
N GLY A 53 9.34 -5.78 55.18
CA GLY A 53 10.33 -4.70 55.08
C GLY A 53 10.03 -3.75 53.94
N ASP A 54 10.92 -3.68 52.97
CA ASP A 54 10.86 -2.78 51.80
C ASP A 54 10.33 -3.51 50.54
N THR A 55 9.78 -4.72 50.67
CA THR A 55 9.30 -5.55 49.58
C THR A 55 7.80 -5.84 49.69
N LEU A 56 7.04 -5.47 48.66
CA LEU A 56 5.65 -5.89 48.50
C LEU A 56 5.61 -7.14 47.63
N THR A 57 5.16 -8.26 48.20
CA THR A 57 4.91 -9.51 47.49
C THR A 57 3.43 -9.62 47.12
N VAL A 58 3.15 -9.80 45.82
CA VAL A 58 1.81 -10.02 45.29
C VAL A 58 1.74 -11.42 44.70
N SER A 59 0.86 -12.26 45.23
CA SER A 59 0.77 -13.67 44.87
C SER A 59 -0.56 -14.03 44.21
N GLY A 60 -0.56 -15.05 43.34
CA GLY A 60 -1.76 -15.55 42.68
C GLY A 60 -2.37 -14.52 41.72
N ILE A 61 -1.53 -13.82 40.97
CA ILE A 61 -1.98 -12.77 40.06
C ILE A 61 -2.63 -13.40 38.82
N THR A 62 -3.84 -12.92 38.51
CA THR A 62 -4.54 -13.27 37.28
C THR A 62 -4.82 -12.00 36.49
N VAL A 63 -4.35 -11.95 35.22
CA VAL A 63 -4.65 -10.88 34.28
C VAL A 63 -5.58 -11.44 33.21
N GLN A 64 -6.77 -10.87 33.08
CA GLN A 64 -7.79 -11.32 32.14
C GLN A 64 -8.15 -10.22 31.14
N MET A 65 -8.36 -10.61 29.91
CA MET A 65 -8.91 -9.76 28.87
C MET A 65 -9.98 -10.54 28.12
N THR A 66 -11.14 -9.91 27.89
CA THR A 66 -12.26 -10.49 27.14
C THR A 66 -12.55 -9.63 25.92
N GLY A 67 -12.83 -10.25 24.77
CA GLY A 67 -13.10 -9.51 23.54
C GLY A 67 -13.70 -10.35 22.43
N GLU A 68 -14.17 -9.70 21.37
CA GLU A 68 -14.73 -10.38 20.19
C GLU A 68 -13.76 -11.37 19.52
N GLY A 69 -12.45 -11.18 19.71
CA GLY A 69 -11.40 -12.06 19.15
C GLY A 69 -11.06 -13.27 20.01
N GLY A 70 -11.67 -13.40 21.19
CA GLY A 70 -11.42 -14.44 22.17
C GLY A 70 -11.05 -13.88 23.55
N ASP A 71 -10.94 -14.76 24.51
CA ASP A 71 -10.56 -14.43 25.88
C ASP A 71 -9.11 -14.86 26.15
N SER A 72 -8.37 -14.07 26.94
CA SER A 72 -7.05 -14.45 27.42
C SER A 72 -6.98 -14.35 28.95
N SER A 73 -6.21 -15.24 29.57
CA SER A 73 -5.97 -15.24 31.01
C SER A 73 -4.51 -15.63 31.29
N ALA A 74 -3.72 -14.70 31.82
CA ALA A 74 -2.38 -14.98 32.30
C ALA A 74 -2.43 -15.32 33.80
N LEU A 75 -1.75 -16.39 34.20
CA LEU A 75 -1.60 -16.82 35.59
C LEU A 75 -0.16 -16.57 36.02
N ILE A 76 0.09 -15.44 36.69
CA ILE A 76 1.40 -15.06 37.19
C ILE A 76 1.48 -15.46 38.65
N GLY A 77 2.41 -16.34 38.99
CA GLY A 77 2.48 -16.92 40.34
C GLY A 77 2.69 -15.86 41.43
N GLU A 78 3.83 -15.18 41.35
CA GLU A 78 4.24 -14.18 42.34
C GLU A 78 5.06 -13.08 41.64
N ILE A 79 4.85 -11.85 42.06
CA ILE A 79 5.65 -10.68 41.68
C ILE A 79 6.08 -9.98 42.96
N GLU A 80 7.36 -9.64 43.04
CA GLU A 80 7.90 -8.82 44.11
C GLU A 80 8.16 -7.40 43.62
N PHE A 81 7.75 -6.41 44.39
CA PHE A 81 8.05 -5.00 44.18
C PHE A 81 8.99 -4.59 45.32
N GLN A 82 10.27 -4.36 44.99
CA GLN A 82 11.33 -4.11 45.96
C GLN A 82 11.75 -2.64 45.89
N ASP A 83 11.63 -1.91 47.00
CA ASP A 83 12.16 -0.55 47.11
C ASP A 83 13.70 -0.60 47.11
N ASN A 84 14.33 0.05 46.15
CA ASN A 84 15.78 0.12 46.01
C ASN A 84 16.44 1.12 46.99
N GLY A 85 15.66 1.92 47.72
CA GLY A 85 16.13 2.93 48.65
C GLY A 85 16.74 4.18 47.95
N ASP A 86 16.56 4.31 46.66
CA ASP A 86 17.00 5.45 45.85
C ASP A 86 15.83 6.18 45.17
N GLY A 87 14.57 5.84 45.56
CA GLY A 87 13.35 6.37 44.99
C GLY A 87 12.85 5.59 43.78
N SER A 88 13.43 4.43 43.50
CA SER A 88 12.96 3.49 42.47
C SER A 88 12.54 2.16 43.07
N VAL A 89 11.72 1.40 42.33
CA VAL A 89 11.22 0.08 42.73
C VAL A 89 11.59 -0.95 41.67
N ALA A 90 12.35 -1.97 42.09
CA ALA A 90 12.60 -3.13 41.22
C ALA A 90 11.37 -4.05 41.20
N ILE A 91 11.03 -4.58 40.02
CA ILE A 91 9.90 -5.48 39.82
C ILE A 91 10.44 -6.84 39.41
N VAL A 92 10.39 -7.80 40.31
CA VAL A 92 10.89 -9.16 40.09
C VAL A 92 9.76 -10.04 39.60
N MET A 93 9.84 -10.41 38.36
CA MET A 93 8.87 -11.30 37.70
C MET A 93 9.32 -12.75 37.80
N PRO A 94 8.41 -13.74 37.78
CA PRO A 94 8.79 -15.12 37.61
C PRO A 94 9.43 -15.35 36.25
N ASP A 95 10.43 -16.24 36.19
CA ASP A 95 11.10 -16.58 34.90
C ASP A 95 10.14 -17.13 33.85
N SER A 96 9.00 -17.70 34.26
CA SER A 96 8.01 -18.27 33.34
C SER A 96 6.62 -18.32 33.96
N PHE A 97 5.60 -18.11 33.12
CA PHE A 97 4.18 -18.26 33.51
C PHE A 97 3.30 -18.65 32.32
N PRO A 98 2.16 -19.35 32.55
CA PRO A 98 1.22 -19.72 31.51
C PRO A 98 0.23 -18.60 31.17
N VAL A 99 -0.17 -18.55 29.89
CA VAL A 99 -1.27 -17.73 29.37
C VAL A 99 -2.25 -18.64 28.66
N LEU A 100 -3.47 -18.70 29.13
CA LEU A 100 -4.57 -19.45 28.49
C LEU A 100 -5.29 -18.54 27.49
N LEU A 101 -5.40 -18.99 26.25
CA LEU A 101 -6.18 -18.34 25.20
C LEU A 101 -7.42 -19.19 24.90
N LYS A 102 -8.57 -18.54 24.78
CA LYS A 102 -9.82 -19.15 24.33
C LYS A 102 -10.28 -18.45 23.07
N LEU A 103 -9.99 -19.07 21.93
CA LEU A 103 -10.33 -18.54 20.61
C LEU A 103 -11.74 -18.97 20.22
N PRO A 104 -12.58 -18.09 19.67
CA PRO A 104 -13.88 -18.46 19.18
C PRO A 104 -13.77 -19.43 18.00
N ALA A 105 -14.82 -20.20 17.75
CA ALA A 105 -14.89 -21.08 16.59
C ALA A 105 -14.66 -20.30 15.28
N ALA A 106 -13.92 -20.87 14.34
CA ALA A 106 -13.62 -20.24 13.07
C ALA A 106 -14.92 -19.88 12.30
N PRO A 107 -15.13 -18.64 11.91
CA PRO A 107 -16.35 -18.20 11.23
C PRO A 107 -16.46 -18.87 9.83
N GLY A 108 -17.64 -19.38 9.52
CA GLY A 108 -17.93 -19.99 8.20
C GLY A 108 -17.51 -21.45 8.05
N VAL A 109 -16.97 -22.09 9.08
CA VAL A 109 -16.64 -23.52 9.08
C VAL A 109 -17.71 -24.29 9.86
N GLU A 110 -18.53 -25.10 9.16
CA GLU A 110 -19.59 -25.88 9.80
C GLU A 110 -18.99 -26.93 10.76
N GLY A 111 -19.40 -26.88 12.03
CA GLY A 111 -18.90 -27.78 13.08
C GLY A 111 -17.59 -27.32 13.76
N ALA A 112 -17.04 -26.15 13.44
CA ALA A 112 -15.92 -25.58 14.16
C ALA A 112 -16.24 -25.39 15.64
N LYS A 113 -15.27 -25.70 16.51
CA LYS A 113 -15.38 -25.52 17.97
C LYS A 113 -14.44 -24.42 18.43
N PRO A 114 -14.73 -23.74 19.55
CA PRO A 114 -13.76 -22.91 20.23
C PRO A 114 -12.48 -23.71 20.52
N THR A 115 -11.34 -23.05 20.39
CA THR A 115 -10.03 -23.66 20.65
C THR A 115 -9.45 -23.07 21.92
N GLU A 116 -9.03 -23.91 22.85
CA GLU A 116 -8.25 -23.51 24.03
C GLU A 116 -6.78 -23.82 23.74
N LEU A 117 -5.93 -22.81 23.96
CA LEU A 117 -4.48 -22.90 23.74
C LEU A 117 -3.77 -22.36 24.98
N THR A 118 -2.79 -23.11 25.48
CA THR A 118 -1.91 -22.65 26.54
C THR A 118 -0.58 -22.21 25.93
N LEU A 119 -0.25 -20.94 26.13
CA LEU A 119 1.07 -20.39 25.83
C LEU A 119 1.91 -20.43 27.10
N THR A 120 3.21 -20.67 26.96
CA THR A 120 4.18 -20.46 28.04
C THR A 120 5.02 -19.24 27.69
N VAL A 121 4.98 -18.23 28.54
CA VAL A 121 5.84 -17.05 28.46
C VAL A 121 7.05 -17.29 29.35
N THR A 122 8.25 -17.07 28.83
CA THR A 122 9.52 -17.28 29.55
C THR A 122 10.42 -16.07 29.33
N MET A 123 10.88 -15.44 30.42
CA MET A 123 11.69 -14.21 30.42
C MET A 123 12.81 -14.26 31.48
N PRO A 124 13.74 -15.21 31.41
CA PRO A 124 14.76 -15.37 32.43
C PRO A 124 15.70 -14.16 32.46
N GLY A 125 15.96 -13.68 33.69
CA GLY A 125 16.84 -12.54 33.90
C GLY A 125 16.25 -11.21 33.43
N ALA A 126 14.92 -11.08 33.40
CA ALA A 126 14.26 -9.81 33.17
C ALA A 126 14.59 -8.84 34.30
N ASP A 127 15.08 -7.66 33.95
CA ASP A 127 15.36 -6.54 34.87
C ASP A 127 14.33 -5.45 34.59
N ILE A 128 13.49 -5.17 35.58
CA ILE A 128 12.36 -4.23 35.46
C ILE A 128 12.42 -3.25 36.62
N THR A 129 12.48 -1.97 36.36
CA THR A 129 12.54 -0.91 37.35
C THR A 129 11.47 0.16 37.09
N ALA A 130 10.70 0.51 38.10
CA ALA A 130 9.79 1.67 38.11
C ALA A 130 10.45 2.85 38.85
N SER A 131 10.24 4.06 38.35
CA SER A 131 10.76 5.30 38.97
C SER A 131 9.84 6.49 38.69
N GLY A 132 9.96 7.56 39.43
CA GLY A 132 9.18 8.78 39.27
C GLY A 132 8.24 9.07 40.43
N VAL A 133 7.10 9.67 40.16
CA VAL A 133 6.04 10.00 41.14
C VAL A 133 4.72 9.42 40.64
N PRO A 134 3.68 9.25 41.48
CA PRO A 134 2.40 8.66 41.08
C PRO A 134 1.75 9.29 39.85
N ASP A 135 1.96 10.59 39.63
CA ASP A 135 1.42 11.31 38.47
C ASP A 135 2.34 11.27 37.20
N SER A 136 3.58 10.80 37.39
CA SER A 136 4.56 10.66 36.30
C SER A 136 5.46 9.46 36.58
N LEU A 137 5.01 8.28 36.19
CA LEU A 137 5.71 7.01 36.38
C LEU A 137 6.39 6.56 35.13
N SER A 138 7.63 6.17 35.28
CA SER A 138 8.47 5.60 34.23
C SER A 138 8.89 4.19 34.62
N TYR A 139 8.87 3.30 33.65
CA TYR A 139 9.28 1.92 33.79
C TYR A 139 10.48 1.61 32.91
N ALA A 140 11.42 0.79 33.42
CA ALA A 140 12.58 0.24 32.74
C ALA A 140 12.54 -1.27 32.67
N ALA A 141 12.82 -1.94 31.52
CA ALA A 141 13.29 -3.28 31.51
C ALA A 141 14.30 -3.56 30.43
N GLU A 142 15.11 -4.43 30.81
CA GLU A 142 15.98 -5.17 29.93
C GLU A 142 15.64 -6.64 30.07
N MET A 143 15.35 -7.32 28.95
CA MET A 143 15.12 -8.75 28.90
C MET A 143 16.14 -9.35 27.93
N PRO A 144 17.09 -10.13 28.40
CA PRO A 144 18.05 -10.84 27.53
C PRO A 144 17.32 -11.71 26.51
N THR A 145 16.25 -12.38 26.94
CA THR A 145 15.35 -13.15 26.06
C THR A 145 13.91 -13.06 26.57
N LEU A 146 12.97 -13.06 25.61
CA LEU A 146 11.54 -13.25 25.86
C LEU A 146 11.08 -14.34 24.87
N GLU A 147 10.58 -15.46 25.41
CA GLU A 147 10.09 -16.59 24.63
C GLU A 147 8.61 -16.82 24.87
N ILE A 148 7.85 -17.12 23.82
CA ILE A 148 6.45 -17.55 23.88
C ILE A 148 6.37 -18.88 23.13
N ALA A 149 6.05 -19.94 23.84
CA ALA A 149 5.95 -21.29 23.29
C ALA A 149 4.52 -21.82 23.41
N ALA A 150 4.11 -22.61 22.44
CA ALA A 150 2.87 -23.38 22.47
C ALA A 150 3.04 -24.74 21.81
N ASP A 151 2.45 -25.76 22.43
CA ASP A 151 2.26 -27.08 21.82
C ASP A 151 0.76 -27.25 21.50
N ILE A 152 0.46 -27.36 20.21
CA ILE A 152 -0.91 -27.52 19.71
C ILE A 152 -1.06 -28.99 19.29
N THR A 153 -2.13 -29.65 19.75
CA THR A 153 -2.45 -31.02 19.35
C THR A 153 -3.87 -31.09 18.83
N ASP A 154 -4.04 -31.56 17.61
CA ASP A 154 -5.35 -31.86 17.02
C ASP A 154 -5.33 -33.28 16.40
N GLY A 155 -5.95 -34.21 17.09
CA GLY A 155 -5.92 -35.60 16.71
C GLY A 155 -4.51 -36.20 16.73
N ALA A 156 -3.99 -36.60 15.57
CA ALA A 156 -2.64 -37.15 15.40
C ALA A 156 -1.60 -36.07 15.04
N ILE A 157 -2.03 -34.86 14.69
CA ILE A 157 -1.16 -33.75 14.31
C ILE A 157 -0.75 -32.99 15.56
N THR A 158 0.54 -32.73 15.68
CA THR A 158 1.11 -31.83 16.69
C THR A 158 1.85 -30.69 15.99
N ALA A 159 1.69 -29.48 16.49
CA ALA A 159 2.44 -28.32 16.04
C ALA A 159 3.11 -27.64 17.23
N GLN A 160 4.41 -27.43 17.12
CA GLN A 160 5.18 -26.63 18.07
C GLN A 160 5.39 -25.24 17.51
N VAL A 161 5.00 -24.24 18.28
CA VAL A 161 5.18 -22.81 17.96
C VAL A 161 6.13 -22.22 18.98
N LEU A 162 7.18 -21.56 18.51
CA LEU A 162 8.10 -20.81 19.35
C LEU A 162 8.34 -19.44 18.73
N ALA A 163 7.99 -18.38 19.46
CA ALA A 163 8.37 -17.00 19.17
C ALA A 163 9.40 -16.55 20.21
N LYS A 164 10.51 -15.99 19.76
CA LYS A 164 11.63 -15.58 20.61
C LYS A 164 12.11 -14.19 20.23
N LEU A 165 12.20 -13.31 21.19
CA LEU A 165 12.87 -12.02 21.11
C LEU A 165 14.18 -12.07 21.90
N THR A 166 15.24 -11.43 21.39
CA THR A 166 16.51 -11.31 22.09
C THR A 166 16.92 -9.86 22.24
N GLY A 167 17.60 -9.56 23.36
CA GLY A 167 18.09 -8.21 23.66
C GLY A 167 16.98 -7.18 23.63
N VAL A 168 15.88 -7.52 24.27
CA VAL A 168 14.71 -6.63 24.39
C VAL A 168 15.04 -5.52 25.36
N THR A 169 14.83 -4.31 24.92
CA THR A 169 14.86 -3.09 25.76
C THR A 169 13.65 -2.25 25.43
N GLY A 170 13.28 -1.43 26.30
CA GLY A 170 12.27 -0.49 25.96
C GLY A 170 11.96 0.49 27.11
N ASN A 171 11.04 1.45 26.94
CA ASN A 171 10.77 2.56 27.85
C ASN A 171 9.27 2.85 27.85
N TYR A 172 8.67 2.98 29.03
CA TYR A 172 7.25 3.27 29.18
C TYR A 172 7.08 4.40 30.20
N LEU A 173 6.55 5.54 29.77
CA LEU A 173 6.29 6.70 30.61
C LEU A 173 4.80 7.03 30.59
N ILE A 174 4.19 7.09 31.76
CA ILE A 174 2.82 7.56 31.95
C ILE A 174 2.88 8.88 32.69
N GLU A 175 2.26 9.91 32.16
CA GLU A 175 2.17 11.21 32.76
C GLU A 175 0.71 11.66 32.89
N ALA A 176 0.35 12.21 34.03
CA ALA A 176 -0.94 12.89 34.18
C ALA A 176 -0.98 14.14 33.30
N ALA A 177 -2.11 14.37 32.63
CA ALA A 177 -2.35 15.55 31.79
C ALA A 177 -3.61 16.29 32.28
N GLU A 178 -3.81 17.53 31.80
CA GLU A 178 -5.00 18.33 32.19
C GLU A 178 -6.32 17.62 31.86
N SER A 179 -6.35 16.77 30.82
CA SER A 179 -7.51 15.98 30.40
C SER A 179 -7.15 14.51 30.23
N GLY A 180 -6.77 13.81 31.33
CA GLY A 180 -6.46 12.37 31.26
C GLY A 180 -4.98 12.06 31.42
N LYS A 181 -4.40 11.24 30.54
CA LYS A 181 -3.00 10.79 30.61
C LYS A 181 -2.29 10.90 29.28
N ASN A 182 -0.98 11.09 29.32
CA ASN A 182 -0.07 10.90 28.19
C ASN A 182 0.70 9.60 28.41
N LEU A 183 1.04 8.95 27.31
CA LEU A 183 1.82 7.73 27.27
C LEU A 183 2.92 7.87 26.23
N THR A 184 4.15 7.59 26.61
CA THR A 184 5.27 7.41 25.71
C THR A 184 5.85 6.03 25.90
N GLU A 185 6.04 5.30 24.80
CA GLU A 185 6.61 3.97 24.76
C GLU A 185 7.73 3.92 23.71
N ASP A 186 8.89 3.41 24.11
CA ASP A 186 9.98 3.06 23.22
C ASP A 186 10.29 1.56 23.39
N PHE A 187 10.42 0.83 22.31
CA PHE A 187 10.72 -0.60 22.30
C PHE A 187 11.84 -0.88 21.31
N ALA A 188 12.77 -1.76 21.68
CA ALA A 188 13.75 -2.32 20.76
C ALA A 188 14.02 -3.79 21.06
N ALA A 189 14.34 -4.55 20.02
CA ALA A 189 14.85 -5.91 20.15
C ALA A 189 15.90 -6.18 19.06
N LYS A 190 16.93 -6.95 19.43
CA LYS A 190 17.99 -7.32 18.47
C LYS A 190 17.50 -8.29 17.41
N THR A 191 16.75 -9.32 17.83
CA THR A 191 16.15 -10.29 16.93
C THR A 191 14.74 -10.66 17.37
N PHE A 192 13.91 -11.03 16.41
CA PHE A 192 12.67 -11.77 16.57
C PHE A 192 12.75 -13.03 15.71
N ASP A 193 12.60 -14.19 16.29
CA ASP A 193 12.60 -15.47 15.63
C ASP A 193 11.28 -16.19 15.91
N LEU A 194 10.58 -16.62 14.86
CA LEU A 194 9.39 -17.46 14.93
C LEU A 194 9.66 -18.79 14.25
N SER A 195 9.37 -19.88 14.93
CA SER A 195 9.38 -21.21 14.34
C SER A 195 8.06 -21.94 14.57
N VAL A 196 7.59 -22.63 13.55
CA VAL A 196 6.45 -23.55 13.63
C VAL A 196 6.87 -24.88 13.01
N ASN A 197 6.74 -25.95 13.76
CA ASN A 197 7.04 -27.30 13.28
C ASN A 197 5.81 -28.18 13.51
N SER A 198 5.20 -28.64 12.43
CA SER A 198 4.10 -29.62 12.52
C SER A 198 4.62 -31.03 12.24
N SER A 199 4.06 -32.00 12.95
CA SER A 199 4.38 -33.42 12.79
C SER A 199 3.12 -34.26 13.04
N GLY A 200 3.16 -35.55 12.62
CA GLY A 200 2.07 -36.51 12.83
C GLY A 200 1.46 -37.06 11.55
N ASP A 201 1.38 -36.27 10.48
CA ASP A 201 1.01 -36.74 9.14
C ASP A 201 2.19 -36.50 8.17
N PRO A 202 2.86 -37.54 7.68
CA PRO A 202 4.00 -37.38 6.77
C PRO A 202 3.66 -36.73 5.43
N GLU A 203 2.38 -36.66 5.05
CA GLU A 203 1.93 -35.98 3.83
C GLU A 203 1.61 -34.49 4.06
N GLN A 204 1.54 -34.06 5.34
CA GLN A 204 1.16 -32.70 5.74
C GLN A 204 2.19 -32.06 6.70
N GLU A 205 3.41 -32.57 6.73
CA GLU A 205 4.48 -31.91 7.50
C GLU A 205 4.75 -30.51 6.98
N VAL A 206 4.75 -29.53 7.90
CA VAL A 206 5.06 -28.13 7.59
C VAL A 206 6.07 -27.61 8.59
N THR A 207 7.11 -26.96 8.08
CA THR A 207 8.05 -26.17 8.88
C THR A 207 8.00 -24.73 8.43
N VAL A 208 7.91 -23.81 9.36
CA VAL A 208 7.98 -22.37 9.11
C VAL A 208 9.06 -21.80 10.00
N SER A 209 9.95 -21.01 9.45
CA SER A 209 10.83 -20.13 10.20
C SER A 209 10.74 -18.72 9.66
N PHE A 210 10.74 -17.74 10.56
CA PHE A 210 10.74 -16.32 10.25
C PHE A 210 11.70 -15.62 11.22
N SER A 211 12.52 -14.72 10.73
CA SER A 211 13.44 -13.94 11.55
C SER A 211 13.45 -12.48 11.11
N LEU A 212 13.54 -11.58 12.09
CA LEU A 212 13.81 -10.15 11.89
C LEU A 212 14.94 -9.71 12.81
N THR A 213 15.71 -8.71 12.38
CA THR A 213 16.74 -8.05 13.19
C THR A 213 16.43 -6.58 13.40
N ASP A 214 17.07 -5.99 14.41
CA ASP A 214 17.07 -4.56 14.66
C ASP A 214 15.65 -3.96 14.67
N ILE A 215 14.77 -4.58 15.46
CA ILE A 215 13.37 -4.16 15.59
C ILE A 215 13.32 -2.97 16.54
N GLY A 216 12.61 -1.93 16.15
CA GLY A 216 12.37 -0.76 16.97
C GLY A 216 10.95 -0.25 16.83
N GLY A 217 10.41 0.29 17.89
CA GLY A 217 9.11 0.92 17.90
C GLY A 217 9.06 2.11 18.86
N LYS A 218 8.27 3.10 18.53
CA LYS A 218 7.93 4.22 19.42
C LYS A 218 6.45 4.52 19.28
N ALA A 219 5.79 4.68 20.43
CA ALA A 219 4.41 5.13 20.51
C ALA A 219 4.33 6.37 21.41
N GLU A 220 3.64 7.40 20.96
CA GLU A 220 3.31 8.59 21.74
C GLU A 220 1.79 8.77 21.68
N LEU A 221 1.12 8.65 22.82
CA LEU A 221 -0.30 8.89 22.97
C LEU A 221 -0.48 10.07 23.91
N SER A 222 -1.24 11.06 23.50
CA SER A 222 -1.53 12.23 24.33
C SER A 222 -3.03 12.45 24.45
N GLY A 223 -3.46 12.94 25.62
CA GLY A 223 -4.86 13.20 25.89
C GLY A 223 -5.71 11.93 26.02
N ILE A 224 -5.16 10.81 26.51
CA ILE A 224 -5.93 9.58 26.74
C ILE A 224 -7.01 9.89 27.79
N PRO A 225 -8.31 9.78 27.46
CA PRO A 225 -9.39 10.13 28.39
C PRO A 225 -9.45 9.15 29.56
N ALA A 226 -10.04 9.59 30.69
CA ALA A 226 -10.20 8.73 31.87
C ALA A 226 -11.07 7.49 31.61
N SER A 227 -11.90 7.50 30.58
CA SER A 227 -12.67 6.34 30.10
C SER A 227 -11.81 5.29 29.38
N GLY A 228 -10.52 5.58 29.16
CA GLY A 228 -9.60 4.71 28.42
C GLY A 228 -9.79 4.78 26.89
N MET A 229 -9.23 3.79 26.21
CA MET A 229 -9.21 3.68 24.74
C MET A 229 -10.14 2.57 24.20
N ALA A 230 -11.06 2.06 25.01
CA ALA A 230 -11.99 0.99 24.61
C ALA A 230 -12.86 1.40 23.39
N ASP A 231 -13.23 2.68 23.31
CA ASP A 231 -13.84 3.31 22.14
C ASP A 231 -12.87 4.35 21.56
N MET A 232 -12.08 3.91 20.58
CA MET A 232 -11.08 4.75 19.90
C MET A 232 -11.69 5.99 19.25
N GLN A 233 -12.89 5.87 18.68
CA GLN A 233 -13.56 6.99 18.02
C GLN A 233 -13.93 8.08 19.03
N THR A 234 -14.49 7.69 20.17
CA THR A 234 -14.81 8.63 21.25
C THR A 234 -13.53 9.25 21.81
N ALA A 235 -12.47 8.47 22.04
CA ALA A 235 -11.21 9.01 22.55
C ALA A 235 -10.58 10.05 21.61
N LEU A 236 -10.58 9.80 20.29
CA LEU A 236 -10.10 10.77 19.31
C LEU A 236 -10.95 12.04 19.29
N ASN A 237 -12.27 11.93 19.39
CA ASN A 237 -13.18 13.08 19.46
C ASN A 237 -12.97 13.92 20.73
N ASP A 238 -12.57 13.27 21.82
CA ASP A 238 -12.24 13.92 23.11
C ASP A 238 -10.84 14.56 23.10
N GLY A 239 -10.13 14.47 21.97
CA GLY A 239 -8.85 15.16 21.75
C GLY A 239 -7.62 14.26 21.86
N MET A 240 -7.79 12.94 22.00
CA MET A 240 -6.65 12.01 21.97
C MET A 240 -5.91 12.10 20.64
N MET A 241 -4.59 12.05 20.71
CA MET A 241 -3.70 11.92 19.55
C MET A 241 -2.78 10.72 19.75
N MET A 242 -2.42 10.08 18.65
CA MET A 242 -1.51 8.94 18.62
C MET A 242 -0.50 9.11 17.49
N ASP A 243 0.78 8.93 17.80
CA ASP A 243 1.88 8.85 16.87
C ASP A 243 2.63 7.53 17.10
N LEU A 244 2.69 6.68 16.09
CA LEU A 244 3.37 5.39 16.10
C LEU A 244 4.48 5.37 15.07
N LYS A 245 5.63 4.81 15.43
CA LYS A 245 6.75 4.53 14.52
C LYS A 245 7.26 3.13 14.79
N ALA A 246 7.57 2.39 13.73
CA ALA A 246 8.18 1.09 13.82
C ALA A 246 9.25 0.93 12.73
N SER A 247 10.25 0.12 13.01
CA SER A 247 11.31 -0.19 12.07
C SER A 247 11.81 -1.61 12.29
N TYR A 248 12.37 -2.19 11.24
CA TYR A 248 13.12 -3.43 11.32
C TYR A 248 14.33 -3.37 10.38
N GLY A 249 15.36 -4.13 10.71
CA GLY A 249 16.57 -4.28 9.91
C GLY A 249 16.35 -5.25 8.74
N ILE A 250 17.00 -6.39 8.75
CA ILE A 250 16.79 -7.44 7.76
C ILE A 250 15.87 -8.52 8.31
N GLY A 251 15.18 -9.21 7.40
CA GLY A 251 14.37 -10.36 7.74
C GLY A 251 14.54 -11.50 6.76
N SER A 252 14.15 -12.70 7.17
CA SER A 252 14.10 -13.89 6.33
C SER A 252 12.96 -14.80 6.75
N PHE A 253 12.47 -15.57 5.81
CA PHE A 253 11.54 -16.66 6.10
C PHE A 253 11.86 -17.88 5.24
N ASP A 254 11.60 -19.05 5.79
CA ASP A 254 11.68 -20.34 5.14
C ASP A 254 10.42 -21.13 5.51
N VAL A 255 9.71 -21.59 4.50
CA VAL A 255 8.53 -22.45 4.64
C VAL A 255 8.78 -23.70 3.80
N ALA A 256 8.79 -24.84 4.42
CA ALA A 256 8.88 -26.12 3.73
C ALA A 256 7.71 -27.01 4.14
N GLY A 257 7.17 -27.74 3.16
CA GLY A 257 6.02 -28.60 3.39
C GLY A 257 5.77 -29.51 2.21
N LYS A 258 4.62 -30.18 2.24
CA LYS A 258 4.16 -31.05 1.16
C LYS A 258 2.73 -30.69 0.79
N ASP A 259 2.41 -30.73 -0.50
CA ASP A 259 1.05 -30.67 -1.01
C ASP A 259 0.71 -32.01 -1.66
N ALA A 260 -0.24 -32.74 -1.09
CA ALA A 260 -0.57 -34.12 -1.48
C ALA A 260 0.67 -35.03 -1.63
N GLY A 261 1.64 -34.89 -0.71
CA GLY A 261 2.90 -35.62 -0.70
C GLY A 261 4.02 -35.03 -1.56
N ALA A 262 3.74 -34.09 -2.45
CA ALA A 262 4.74 -33.39 -3.27
C ALA A 262 5.44 -32.27 -2.49
N PRO A 263 6.78 -32.19 -2.50
CA PRO A 263 7.50 -31.19 -1.71
C PRO A 263 7.34 -29.78 -2.29
N ILE A 264 7.12 -28.83 -1.40
CA ILE A 264 7.12 -27.39 -1.69
C ILE A 264 8.06 -26.70 -0.71
N LYS A 265 8.87 -25.80 -1.22
CA LYS A 265 9.73 -24.92 -0.44
C LYS A 265 9.57 -23.48 -0.88
N VAL A 266 9.37 -22.58 0.08
CA VAL A 266 9.29 -21.13 -0.14
C VAL A 266 10.28 -20.45 0.80
N THR A 267 11.17 -19.65 0.25
CA THR A 267 12.13 -18.84 1.02
C THR A 267 12.03 -17.37 0.63
N GLY A 268 12.28 -16.49 1.56
CA GLY A 268 12.33 -15.08 1.26
C GLY A 268 13.27 -14.31 2.18
N ALA A 269 13.62 -13.12 1.72
CA ALA A 269 14.38 -12.16 2.51
C ALA A 269 13.70 -10.78 2.42
N LEU A 270 13.76 -10.05 3.53
CA LEU A 270 13.28 -8.69 3.69
C LEU A 270 14.48 -7.79 3.92
N GLY A 271 14.63 -6.75 3.13
CA GLY A 271 15.50 -5.62 3.46
C GLY A 271 14.81 -4.73 4.50
N GLY A 272 15.58 -3.91 5.21
CA GLY A 272 15.03 -3.07 6.27
C GLY A 272 13.82 -2.23 5.84
N GLY A 273 12.92 -2.00 6.78
CA GLY A 273 11.71 -1.24 6.54
C GLY A 273 11.32 -0.35 7.72
N THR A 274 10.43 0.60 7.43
CA THR A 274 9.85 1.52 8.42
C THR A 274 8.34 1.60 8.23
N PHE A 275 7.66 1.88 9.32
CA PHE A 275 6.23 2.19 9.36
C PHE A 275 6.01 3.37 10.31
N GLY A 276 5.21 4.34 9.91
CA GLY A 276 4.73 5.45 10.71
C GLY A 276 3.22 5.59 10.61
N MET A 277 2.57 6.00 11.69
CA MET A 277 1.15 6.31 11.71
C MET A 277 0.88 7.43 12.71
N SER A 278 0.10 8.43 12.29
CA SER A 278 -0.39 9.50 13.17
C SER A 278 -1.90 9.59 13.07
N LEU A 279 -2.56 9.61 14.23
CA LEU A 279 -4.01 9.68 14.38
C LEU A 279 -4.42 10.85 15.25
N ALA A 280 -5.45 11.58 14.82
CA ALA A 280 -6.22 12.54 15.61
C ALA A 280 -7.62 12.64 14.98
N ALA A 281 -8.59 13.28 15.63
CA ALA A 281 -9.96 13.39 15.10
C ALA A 281 -10.04 13.97 13.66
N THR A 282 -9.12 14.87 13.32
CA THR A 282 -9.10 15.57 12.02
C THR A 282 -7.87 15.23 11.17
N ARG A 283 -7.09 14.22 11.56
CA ARG A 283 -5.86 13.82 10.87
C ARG A 283 -5.65 12.32 10.96
N PHE A 284 -5.41 11.72 9.82
CA PHE A 284 -4.88 10.38 9.70
C PHE A 284 -3.71 10.43 8.71
N ASN A 285 -2.54 10.00 9.12
CA ASN A 285 -1.41 9.78 8.23
C ASN A 285 -0.84 8.41 8.49
N TYR A 286 -0.42 7.73 7.43
CA TYR A 286 0.52 6.63 7.55
C TYR A 286 1.60 6.75 6.47
N ASP A 287 2.77 6.23 6.77
CA ASP A 287 3.85 6.00 5.84
C ASP A 287 4.49 4.64 6.10
N ALA A 288 4.90 3.98 5.03
CA ALA A 288 5.61 2.72 5.10
C ALA A 288 6.68 2.66 4.02
N SER A 289 7.81 2.07 4.34
CA SER A 289 8.87 1.83 3.38
C SER A 289 9.53 0.47 3.59
N GLY A 290 10.00 -0.15 2.48
CA GLY A 290 10.78 -1.38 2.49
C GLY A 290 11.89 -1.29 1.45
N LYS A 291 13.12 -1.67 1.82
CA LYS A 291 14.25 -1.61 0.90
C LYS A 291 14.18 -2.68 -0.17
N SER A 292 13.82 -3.89 0.20
CA SER A 292 13.68 -5.01 -0.72
C SER A 292 12.84 -6.14 -0.12
N ILE A 293 12.18 -6.87 -1.00
CA ILE A 293 11.53 -8.16 -0.68
C ILE A 293 11.98 -9.13 -1.77
N SER A 294 12.54 -10.27 -1.41
CA SER A 294 12.80 -11.37 -2.32
C SER A 294 12.02 -12.60 -1.90
N LEU A 295 11.50 -13.30 -2.87
CA LEU A 295 10.73 -14.53 -2.70
C LEU A 295 11.25 -15.58 -3.69
N ASN A 296 11.53 -16.78 -3.21
CA ASN A 296 11.86 -17.92 -4.04
C ASN A 296 10.96 -19.09 -3.63
N ALA A 297 10.33 -19.71 -4.60
CA ALA A 297 9.57 -20.93 -4.38
C ALA A 297 10.04 -22.01 -5.34
N SER A 298 10.04 -23.25 -4.88
CA SER A 298 10.33 -24.42 -5.69
C SER A 298 9.54 -25.61 -5.17
N GLY A 299 9.20 -26.50 -6.06
CA GLY A 299 8.42 -27.66 -5.68
C GLY A 299 8.12 -28.55 -6.87
N THR A 300 7.22 -29.49 -6.61
CA THR A 300 6.65 -30.37 -7.62
C THR A 300 5.12 -30.16 -7.59
N ASP A 301 4.52 -29.92 -8.73
CA ASP A 301 3.07 -29.82 -8.85
C ASP A 301 2.45 -31.21 -8.54
N ALA A 302 1.53 -31.26 -7.60
CA ALA A 302 0.94 -32.50 -7.13
C ALA A 302 0.10 -33.23 -8.20
N ALA A 303 -0.46 -32.50 -9.16
CA ALA A 303 -1.32 -33.07 -10.21
C ALA A 303 -0.53 -33.60 -11.41
N SER A 304 0.51 -32.87 -11.84
CA SER A 304 1.33 -33.21 -13.01
C SER A 304 2.62 -33.94 -12.66
N ALA A 305 3.05 -33.91 -11.39
CA ALA A 305 4.35 -34.37 -10.91
C ALA A 305 5.54 -33.64 -11.59
N GLU A 306 5.32 -32.46 -12.14
CA GLU A 306 6.33 -31.65 -12.81
C GLU A 306 6.98 -30.65 -11.86
N PRO A 307 8.30 -30.41 -11.95
CA PRO A 307 8.96 -29.44 -11.12
C PRO A 307 8.64 -28.00 -11.55
N PHE A 308 8.55 -27.11 -10.58
CA PHE A 308 8.49 -25.68 -10.83
C PHE A 308 9.49 -24.89 -9.98
N THR A 309 9.84 -23.71 -10.48
CA THR A 309 10.57 -22.69 -9.74
C THR A 309 9.94 -21.35 -9.96
N PHE A 310 9.97 -20.53 -8.95
CA PHE A 310 9.48 -19.17 -8.95
C PHE A 310 10.47 -18.28 -8.21
N SER A 311 10.76 -17.11 -8.73
CA SER A 311 11.44 -16.05 -7.98
C SER A 311 10.81 -14.69 -8.26
N ALA A 312 10.78 -13.85 -7.23
CA ALA A 312 10.35 -12.47 -7.33
C ALA A 312 11.24 -11.58 -6.47
N THR A 313 11.51 -10.39 -6.97
CA THR A 313 12.23 -9.35 -6.23
C THR A 313 11.48 -8.04 -6.38
N LEU A 314 11.16 -7.41 -5.26
CA LEU A 314 10.59 -6.06 -5.18
C LEU A 314 11.62 -5.17 -4.48
N ALA A 315 11.93 -4.02 -5.05
CA ALA A 315 12.89 -3.10 -4.46
C ALA A 315 12.23 -1.74 -4.15
N ASN A 316 12.70 -1.12 -3.06
CA ASN A 316 12.32 0.25 -2.69
C ASN A 316 10.80 0.48 -2.73
N THR A 317 10.06 -0.33 -1.98
CA THR A 317 8.62 -0.12 -1.80
C THR A 317 8.37 1.06 -0.88
N THR A 318 7.46 1.93 -1.27
CA THR A 318 6.97 3.04 -0.46
C THR A 318 5.46 3.11 -0.54
N SER A 319 4.82 3.44 0.56
CA SER A 319 3.38 3.70 0.59
C SER A 319 3.09 4.77 1.62
N ASN A 320 2.25 5.73 1.27
CA ASN A 320 1.78 6.72 2.23
C ASN A 320 0.33 7.10 1.94
N MET A 321 -0.35 7.55 2.98
CA MET A 321 -1.68 8.14 2.89
C MET A 321 -1.83 9.24 3.93
N ALA A 322 -2.47 10.32 3.55
CA ALA A 322 -2.83 11.42 4.43
C ALA A 322 -4.30 11.78 4.24
N ILE A 323 -5.03 11.91 5.34
CA ILE A 323 -6.40 12.41 5.40
C ILE A 323 -6.41 13.55 6.42
N SER A 324 -6.96 14.69 6.07
CA SER A 324 -7.01 15.86 6.98
C SER A 324 -8.17 16.79 6.65
N GLY A 325 -8.44 17.73 7.57
CA GLY A 325 -9.35 18.84 7.36
C GLY A 325 -10.80 18.61 7.82
N ALA A 326 -11.22 17.38 8.07
CA ALA A 326 -12.52 17.05 8.63
C ALA A 326 -12.38 15.92 9.66
N ASN A 327 -13.40 15.69 10.47
CA ASN A 327 -13.42 14.54 11.36
C ASN A 327 -13.57 13.25 10.54
N TRP A 328 -12.45 12.68 10.12
CA TRP A 328 -12.38 11.50 9.26
C TRP A 328 -12.90 10.23 9.94
N ALA A 329 -12.86 10.18 11.28
CA ALA A 329 -13.32 9.03 12.04
C ALA A 329 -14.85 8.91 12.06
N ASN A 330 -15.58 9.97 11.68
CA ASN A 330 -17.05 10.01 11.67
C ASN A 330 -17.58 10.70 10.40
N ILE A 331 -17.22 10.17 9.23
CA ILE A 331 -17.72 10.66 7.95
C ILE A 331 -19.02 9.92 7.59
N GLU A 332 -20.17 10.56 7.84
CA GLU A 332 -21.47 10.04 7.41
C GLU A 332 -21.79 10.43 5.96
N ASP A 333 -21.37 11.64 5.56
CA ASP A 333 -21.53 12.18 4.20
C ASP A 333 -20.17 12.64 3.67
N PHE A 334 -19.61 11.88 2.73
CA PHE A 334 -18.30 12.15 2.14
C PHE A 334 -18.28 13.49 1.37
N ASN A 335 -19.36 13.81 0.66
CA ASN A 335 -19.44 15.03 -0.13
C ASN A 335 -19.50 16.25 0.77
N ALA A 336 -20.27 16.19 1.85
CA ALA A 336 -20.31 17.24 2.85
C ALA A 336 -18.95 17.40 3.54
N ALA A 337 -18.25 16.33 3.83
CA ALA A 337 -16.91 16.36 4.42
C ALA A 337 -15.89 17.02 3.48
N LEU A 338 -15.89 16.70 2.18
CA LEU A 338 -15.04 17.37 1.18
C LEU A 338 -15.30 18.87 1.13
N LYS A 339 -16.57 19.28 1.11
CA LYS A 339 -16.94 20.70 1.13
C LYS A 339 -16.55 21.39 2.44
N ALA A 340 -16.53 20.67 3.54
CA ALA A 340 -16.04 21.16 4.84
C ALA A 340 -14.50 21.21 4.95
N GLY A 341 -13.77 20.82 3.90
CA GLY A 341 -12.32 20.89 3.84
C GLY A 341 -11.58 19.56 4.02
N LEU A 342 -12.28 18.43 3.92
CA LEU A 342 -11.61 17.12 3.86
C LEU A 342 -10.65 17.10 2.67
N THR A 343 -9.41 16.67 2.94
CA THR A 343 -8.41 16.38 1.92
C THR A 343 -7.91 14.97 2.09
N MET A 344 -7.64 14.31 0.98
CA MET A 344 -7.05 12.97 0.94
C MET A 344 -5.92 12.98 -0.07
N ALA A 345 -4.80 12.38 0.29
CA ALA A 345 -3.68 12.15 -0.62
C ALA A 345 -3.01 10.82 -0.30
N GLY A 346 -2.51 10.16 -1.31
CA GLY A 346 -1.77 8.93 -1.13
C GLY A 346 -0.83 8.67 -2.30
N ALA A 347 0.24 7.93 -2.03
CA ALA A 347 1.17 7.50 -3.04
C ALA A 347 1.67 6.08 -2.74
N PHE A 348 1.95 5.35 -3.80
CA PHE A 348 2.63 4.07 -3.77
C PHE A 348 3.78 4.09 -4.76
N GLY A 349 4.93 3.60 -4.34
CA GLY A 349 6.13 3.48 -5.16
C GLY A 349 6.72 2.08 -5.08
N LEU A 350 7.23 1.62 -6.21
CA LEU A 350 7.97 0.38 -6.34
C LEU A 350 9.20 0.67 -7.21
N GLY A 351 10.38 0.29 -6.75
CA GLY A 351 11.61 0.37 -7.52
C GLY A 351 11.73 -0.77 -8.53
N ALA A 352 12.94 -0.98 -9.04
CA ALA A 352 13.20 -2.05 -9.99
C ALA A 352 12.82 -3.42 -9.41
N SER A 353 11.95 -4.13 -10.12
CA SER A 353 11.37 -5.40 -9.67
C SER A 353 11.38 -6.42 -10.78
N SER A 354 11.50 -7.68 -10.41
CA SER A 354 11.52 -8.80 -11.35
C SER A 354 10.66 -9.96 -10.85
N PHE A 355 10.23 -10.76 -11.79
CA PHE A 355 9.45 -11.97 -11.60
C PHE A 355 9.94 -13.01 -12.60
N ASP A 356 10.27 -14.19 -12.12
CA ASP A 356 10.69 -15.32 -12.94
C ASP A 356 9.93 -16.57 -12.52
N PHE A 357 9.36 -17.27 -13.48
CA PHE A 357 8.71 -18.56 -13.31
C PHE A 357 9.27 -19.54 -14.32
N ALA A 358 9.48 -20.76 -13.90
CA ALA A 358 9.77 -21.87 -14.80
C ALA A 358 9.14 -23.16 -14.28
N GLY A 359 8.46 -23.90 -15.15
CA GLY A 359 7.78 -25.15 -14.81
C GLY A 359 7.65 -26.09 -16.01
N GLY A 360 7.30 -27.32 -15.72
CA GLY A 360 7.11 -28.36 -16.73
C GLY A 360 8.25 -29.39 -16.80
N ALA A 361 8.02 -30.45 -17.54
CA ALA A 361 9.01 -31.50 -17.81
C ALA A 361 10.24 -30.95 -18.56
N ALA A 362 11.37 -31.63 -18.45
CA ALA A 362 12.65 -31.15 -19.00
C ALA A 362 12.61 -30.89 -20.53
N ASP A 363 11.78 -31.62 -21.26
CA ASP A 363 11.56 -31.51 -22.72
C ASP A 363 10.40 -30.57 -23.09
N ARG A 364 9.59 -30.12 -22.13
CA ARG A 364 8.42 -29.24 -22.31
C ARG A 364 8.39 -28.08 -21.31
N LYS A 365 9.55 -27.50 -21.06
CA LYS A 365 9.68 -26.43 -20.08
C LYS A 365 9.03 -25.12 -20.57
N THR A 366 8.15 -24.57 -19.75
CA THR A 366 7.61 -23.20 -19.91
C THR A 366 8.36 -22.27 -18.95
N SER A 367 8.71 -21.08 -19.40
CA SER A 367 9.24 -20.02 -18.54
C SER A 367 8.58 -18.67 -18.85
N VAL A 368 8.40 -17.87 -17.80
CA VAL A 368 7.89 -16.50 -17.87
C VAL A 368 8.86 -15.63 -17.08
N THR A 369 9.39 -14.60 -17.72
CA THR A 369 10.16 -13.55 -17.05
C THR A 369 9.46 -12.21 -17.25
N ALA A 370 9.32 -11.45 -16.16
CA ALA A 370 8.79 -10.11 -16.19
C ALA A 370 9.66 -9.17 -15.37
N SER A 371 9.82 -7.95 -15.82
CA SER A 371 10.55 -6.93 -15.07
C SER A 371 9.92 -5.55 -15.26
N VAL A 372 10.12 -4.71 -14.25
CA VAL A 372 9.74 -3.31 -14.25
C VAL A 372 10.88 -2.50 -13.62
N GLY A 373 11.29 -1.41 -14.28
CA GLY A 373 12.32 -0.52 -13.76
C GLY A 373 11.82 0.37 -12.61
N GLY A 374 10.51 0.52 -12.48
CA GLY A 374 9.83 1.21 -11.38
C GLY A 374 8.37 1.48 -11.70
N LEU A 375 7.56 1.53 -10.66
CA LEU A 375 6.15 1.91 -10.70
C LEU A 375 5.91 3.00 -9.66
N GLN A 376 5.18 4.03 -10.02
CA GLN A 376 4.71 5.07 -9.11
C GLN A 376 3.23 5.32 -9.39
N THR A 377 2.47 5.50 -8.34
CA THR A 377 1.10 6.00 -8.43
C THR A 377 0.84 6.96 -7.29
N SER A 378 0.11 8.01 -7.56
CA SER A 378 -0.35 8.94 -6.55
C SER A 378 -1.77 9.42 -6.85
N PHE A 379 -2.47 9.76 -5.79
CA PHE A 379 -3.74 10.47 -5.91
C PHE A 379 -3.80 11.60 -4.89
N ALA A 380 -4.51 12.66 -5.23
CA ALA A 380 -4.87 13.72 -4.30
C ALA A 380 -6.28 14.19 -4.60
N MET A 381 -7.08 14.37 -3.55
CA MET A 381 -8.47 14.79 -3.65
C MET A 381 -8.79 15.85 -2.59
N ALA A 382 -9.37 16.91 -3.04
CA ALA A 382 -9.93 17.97 -2.22
C ALA A 382 -11.21 18.47 -2.91
N ALA A 383 -12.03 19.27 -2.24
CA ALA A 383 -13.23 19.85 -2.86
C ALA A 383 -12.93 20.54 -4.20
N ALA A 384 -11.80 21.24 -4.30
CA ALA A 384 -11.43 21.99 -5.49
C ALA A 384 -10.97 21.12 -6.66
N GLN A 385 -10.28 20.00 -6.41
CA GLN A 385 -9.57 19.24 -7.45
C GLN A 385 -9.39 17.78 -7.09
N LEU A 386 -9.49 16.94 -8.12
CA LEU A 386 -8.96 15.56 -8.15
C LEU A 386 -7.70 15.55 -9.01
N HIS A 387 -6.66 14.89 -8.51
CA HIS A 387 -5.45 14.56 -9.26
C HIS A 387 -5.14 13.08 -9.12
N TYR A 388 -4.76 12.44 -10.19
CA TYR A 388 -4.32 11.04 -10.23
C TYR A 388 -3.14 10.90 -11.18
N ASP A 389 -2.10 10.26 -10.71
CA ASP A 389 -0.90 9.95 -11.48
C ASP A 389 -0.57 8.46 -11.37
N ILE A 390 -0.21 7.84 -12.46
CA ILE A 390 0.39 6.50 -12.52
C ILE A 390 1.45 6.48 -13.61
N GLY A 391 2.62 5.97 -13.28
CA GLY A 391 3.73 5.85 -14.22
C GLY A 391 4.57 4.60 -13.95
N SER A 392 5.03 3.98 -15.03
CA SER A 392 5.95 2.83 -14.96
C SER A 392 6.98 2.92 -16.08
N LYS A 393 8.19 2.43 -15.81
CA LYS A 393 9.32 2.47 -16.75
C LYS A 393 9.95 1.11 -16.92
N ALA A 394 10.53 0.90 -18.11
CA ALA A 394 11.31 -0.29 -18.45
C ALA A 394 10.54 -1.59 -18.12
N LEU A 395 9.32 -1.71 -18.64
CA LEU A 395 8.55 -2.96 -18.55
C LEU A 395 9.04 -3.94 -19.61
N ALA A 396 9.26 -5.17 -19.21
CA ALA A 396 9.56 -6.28 -20.11
C ALA A 396 8.82 -7.53 -19.67
N LEU A 397 8.28 -8.26 -20.61
CA LEU A 397 7.65 -9.57 -20.45
C LEU A 397 8.17 -10.50 -21.52
N THR A 398 8.67 -11.66 -21.11
CA THR A 398 9.08 -12.73 -22.02
C THR A 398 8.45 -14.04 -21.60
N VAL A 399 7.85 -14.73 -22.56
CA VAL A 399 7.26 -16.06 -22.37
C VAL A 399 7.92 -17.03 -23.35
N THR A 400 8.43 -18.12 -22.84
CA THR A 400 8.95 -19.24 -23.64
C THR A 400 8.14 -20.49 -23.30
N SER A 401 7.57 -21.13 -24.30
CA SER A 401 6.81 -22.38 -24.10
C SER A 401 6.78 -23.18 -25.39
N PRO A 402 6.91 -24.51 -25.32
CA PRO A 402 6.74 -25.37 -26.49
C PRO A 402 5.30 -25.39 -27.03
N ASP A 403 4.33 -24.93 -26.24
CA ASP A 403 2.91 -24.88 -26.64
C ASP A 403 2.55 -23.57 -27.35
N LEU A 404 3.48 -22.60 -27.41
CA LEU A 404 3.31 -21.41 -28.22
C LEU A 404 3.52 -21.73 -29.70
N PRO A 405 2.84 -21.03 -30.62
CA PRO A 405 3.09 -21.16 -32.07
C PRO A 405 4.49 -20.68 -32.48
N MET A 406 5.26 -20.10 -31.56
CA MET A 406 6.63 -19.61 -31.69
C MET A 406 7.46 -20.00 -30.46
N PRO A 407 8.79 -20.13 -30.58
CA PRO A 407 9.63 -20.55 -29.44
C PRO A 407 9.60 -19.59 -28.25
N GLN A 408 9.43 -18.29 -28.54
CA GLN A 408 9.44 -17.21 -27.55
C GLN A 408 8.59 -16.03 -28.02
N ALA A 409 7.84 -15.45 -27.10
CA ALA A 409 7.14 -14.18 -27.28
C ALA A 409 7.68 -13.16 -26.25
N SER A 410 7.99 -11.94 -26.67
CA SER A 410 8.38 -10.86 -25.77
C SER A 410 7.69 -9.55 -26.15
N ILE A 411 7.46 -8.76 -25.11
CA ILE A 411 6.93 -7.38 -25.20
C ILE A 411 7.81 -6.52 -24.30
N GLU A 412 8.26 -5.38 -24.81
CA GLU A 412 9.03 -4.39 -24.07
C GLU A 412 8.41 -3.02 -24.23
N LEU A 413 8.53 -2.19 -23.20
CA LEU A 413 7.94 -0.86 -23.11
C LEU A 413 8.83 0.04 -22.28
N THR A 414 9.28 1.16 -22.85
CA THR A 414 10.19 2.09 -22.17
C THR A 414 9.48 2.88 -21.08
N GLU A 415 8.27 3.39 -21.35
CA GLU A 415 7.49 4.17 -20.39
C GLU A 415 5.99 4.04 -20.68
N VAL A 416 5.21 3.88 -19.62
CA VAL A 416 3.76 4.13 -19.63
C VAL A 416 3.44 5.12 -18.53
N ALA A 417 2.60 6.13 -18.82
CA ALA A 417 2.17 7.10 -17.83
C ALA A 417 0.76 7.60 -18.13
N LEU A 418 0.03 7.87 -17.08
CA LEU A 418 -1.23 8.61 -17.09
C LEU A 418 -1.17 9.63 -15.95
N ASP A 419 -1.26 10.91 -16.28
CA ASP A 419 -1.44 11.99 -15.33
C ASP A 419 -2.74 12.70 -15.67
N PHE A 420 -3.61 12.83 -14.69
CA PHE A 420 -4.93 13.39 -14.89
C PHE A 420 -5.31 14.29 -13.71
N ALA A 421 -5.67 15.54 -13.99
CA ALA A 421 -6.22 16.43 -13.00
C ALA A 421 -7.48 17.14 -13.53
N MET A 422 -8.46 17.30 -12.67
CA MET A 422 -9.70 17.99 -13.00
C MET A 422 -10.28 18.73 -11.78
N PRO A 423 -10.94 19.88 -11.99
CA PRO A 423 -11.71 20.52 -10.94
C PRO A 423 -12.94 19.68 -10.54
N LEU A 424 -13.33 19.75 -9.28
CA LEU A 424 -14.48 19.01 -8.73
C LEU A 424 -15.63 19.92 -8.27
N SER A 425 -15.33 21.12 -7.80
CA SER A 425 -16.33 22.04 -7.26
C SER A 425 -16.73 23.11 -8.26
N LYS A 426 -17.99 23.49 -8.19
CA LYS A 426 -18.50 24.70 -8.83
C LYS A 426 -17.65 25.92 -8.46
N SER A 427 -17.29 26.73 -9.45
CA SER A 427 -16.49 27.94 -9.27
C SER A 427 -16.90 28.99 -10.27
N ASP A 428 -16.80 30.27 -9.89
CA ASP A 428 -16.93 31.41 -10.82
C ASP A 428 -15.58 31.77 -11.47
N GLN A 429 -14.51 31.11 -11.09
CA GLN A 429 -13.16 31.29 -11.64
C GLN A 429 -12.74 30.05 -12.43
N PRO A 430 -12.06 30.22 -13.58
CA PRO A 430 -11.49 29.10 -14.31
C PRO A 430 -10.46 28.33 -13.46
N ALA A 431 -10.60 27.01 -13.43
CA ALA A 431 -9.68 26.10 -12.77
C ALA A 431 -8.93 25.24 -13.81
N PRO A 432 -7.67 24.88 -13.57
CA PRO A 432 -6.89 24.10 -14.50
C PRO A 432 -7.34 22.63 -14.53
N PHE A 433 -7.20 22.02 -15.70
CA PHE A 433 -7.23 20.57 -15.90
C PHE A 433 -6.07 20.14 -16.79
N ASN A 434 -5.66 18.89 -16.70
CA ASN A 434 -4.69 18.26 -17.60
C ASN A 434 -5.01 16.79 -17.84
N LEU A 435 -4.51 16.28 -18.96
CA LEU A 435 -4.43 14.86 -19.27
C LEU A 435 -3.14 14.61 -20.01
N LEU A 436 -2.25 13.81 -19.41
CA LEU A 436 -1.10 13.23 -20.05
C LEU A 436 -1.31 11.72 -20.15
N ALA A 437 -1.23 11.16 -21.37
CA ALA A 437 -1.20 9.72 -21.59
C ALA A 437 0.00 9.37 -22.45
N LYS A 438 0.83 8.43 -21.98
CA LYS A 438 2.04 7.98 -22.66
C LYS A 438 2.11 6.48 -22.79
N ILE A 439 2.50 6.01 -23.94
CA ILE A 439 3.05 4.69 -24.23
C ILE A 439 4.27 4.93 -25.11
N VAL A 440 5.48 4.63 -24.61
CA VAL A 440 6.73 4.97 -25.30
C VAL A 440 7.51 3.72 -25.62
N ASP A 441 7.88 3.59 -26.89
CA ASP A 441 8.71 2.53 -27.47
C ASP A 441 8.19 1.11 -27.15
N LEU A 442 6.88 0.90 -27.36
CA LEU A 442 6.30 -0.44 -27.30
C LEU A 442 6.89 -1.29 -28.44
N SER A 443 7.63 -2.31 -28.09
CA SER A 443 8.19 -3.29 -29.01
C SER A 443 7.69 -4.70 -28.73
N VAL A 444 7.58 -5.49 -29.75
CA VAL A 444 7.17 -6.90 -29.69
C VAL A 444 8.19 -7.76 -30.44
N ALA A 445 8.35 -9.01 -30.02
CA ALA A 445 9.26 -9.93 -30.66
C ALA A 445 8.95 -10.13 -32.15
N GLU A 446 9.98 -10.34 -32.98
CA GLU A 446 9.87 -10.63 -34.40
C GLU A 446 8.92 -11.80 -34.74
N ALA A 447 8.88 -12.78 -33.85
CA ALA A 447 7.98 -13.92 -34.01
C ALA A 447 6.49 -13.52 -33.92
N LEU A 448 6.15 -12.49 -33.13
CA LEU A 448 4.80 -11.92 -33.08
C LEU A 448 4.50 -11.08 -34.31
N TRP A 449 5.49 -10.34 -34.81
CA TRP A 449 5.39 -9.63 -36.10
C TRP A 449 5.10 -10.58 -37.24
N GLY A 450 5.75 -11.74 -37.27
CA GLY A 450 5.52 -12.77 -38.30
C GLY A 450 4.08 -13.30 -38.37
N MET A 451 3.27 -13.11 -37.35
CA MET A 451 1.83 -13.45 -37.36
C MET A 451 0.97 -12.33 -38.01
N ILE A 452 1.40 -11.07 -37.85
CA ILE A 452 0.66 -9.89 -38.33
C ILE A 452 1.16 -9.51 -39.71
N ASP A 453 2.46 -9.54 -39.94
CA ASP A 453 3.17 -9.19 -41.17
C ASP A 453 4.11 -10.32 -41.61
N PRO A 454 3.59 -11.46 -42.07
CA PRO A 454 4.41 -12.59 -42.50
C PRO A 454 5.30 -12.28 -43.71
N ALA A 455 5.02 -11.21 -44.46
CA ALA A 455 5.81 -10.76 -45.59
C ALA A 455 6.95 -9.79 -45.22
N GLY A 456 7.00 -9.30 -43.96
CA GLY A 456 7.97 -8.30 -43.53
C GLY A 456 7.84 -6.97 -44.27
N ALA A 457 6.62 -6.58 -44.65
CA ALA A 457 6.35 -5.37 -45.40
C ALA A 457 6.43 -4.09 -44.53
N LEU A 458 6.09 -4.21 -43.25
CA LEU A 458 6.09 -3.10 -42.30
C LEU A 458 7.46 -2.95 -41.63
N PRO A 459 7.94 -1.73 -41.36
CA PRO A 459 9.01 -1.52 -40.40
C PRO A 459 8.56 -1.94 -38.97
N HIS A 460 9.41 -2.70 -38.29
CA HIS A 460 9.14 -3.18 -36.93
C HIS A 460 9.67 -2.19 -35.86
N ASP A 461 9.52 -0.89 -36.13
CA ASP A 461 9.94 0.17 -35.21
C ASP A 461 9.07 0.16 -33.94
N PRO A 462 9.65 0.45 -32.77
CA PRO A 462 8.88 0.57 -31.54
C PRO A 462 7.77 1.62 -31.66
N ALA A 463 6.56 1.27 -31.20
CA ALA A 463 5.41 2.16 -31.25
C ALA A 463 5.41 3.15 -30.11
N THR A 464 5.04 4.40 -30.37
CA THR A 464 4.92 5.45 -29.37
C THR A 464 3.62 6.21 -29.54
N LEU A 465 2.90 6.42 -28.44
CA LEU A 465 1.76 7.33 -28.34
C LEU A 465 1.97 8.26 -27.17
N ILE A 466 1.94 9.57 -27.42
CA ILE A 466 1.92 10.60 -26.38
C ILE A 466 0.75 11.55 -26.69
N ILE A 467 -0.09 11.76 -25.71
CA ILE A 467 -1.15 12.76 -25.71
C ILE A 467 -0.95 13.60 -24.46
N ASP A 468 -0.57 14.86 -24.63
CA ASP A 468 -0.37 15.82 -23.54
C ASP A 468 -1.26 17.03 -23.79
N THR A 469 -2.24 17.19 -22.92
CA THR A 469 -3.23 18.28 -23.00
C THR A 469 -3.39 18.96 -21.65
N LYS A 470 -3.70 20.24 -21.69
CA LYS A 470 -4.05 21.05 -20.52
C LYS A 470 -5.04 22.11 -20.90
N GLY A 471 -5.69 22.69 -19.92
CA GLY A 471 -6.63 23.78 -20.17
C GLY A 471 -7.20 24.36 -18.89
N THR A 472 -8.21 25.22 -19.07
CA THR A 472 -8.96 25.79 -17.97
C THR A 472 -10.45 25.70 -18.23
N ALA A 473 -11.21 25.37 -17.19
CA ALA A 473 -12.66 25.27 -17.24
C ALA A 473 -13.29 25.82 -15.96
N THR A 474 -14.50 26.32 -16.08
CA THR A 474 -15.35 26.71 -14.94
C THR A 474 -16.45 25.69 -14.78
N LEU A 475 -16.55 25.03 -13.63
CA LEU A 475 -17.66 24.13 -13.36
C LEU A 475 -18.90 24.93 -12.93
N THR A 476 -20.05 24.62 -13.52
CA THR A 476 -21.35 25.22 -13.23
C THR A 476 -22.09 24.49 -12.11
N ARG A 477 -21.62 23.30 -11.75
CA ARG A 477 -22.17 22.43 -10.70
C ARG A 477 -21.04 21.64 -10.04
N ASP A 478 -21.28 21.16 -8.81
CA ASP A 478 -20.35 20.32 -8.09
C ASP A 478 -20.41 18.88 -8.61
N LEU A 479 -19.30 18.37 -9.14
CA LEU A 479 -19.23 16.99 -9.63
C LEU A 479 -19.27 15.96 -8.48
N VAL A 480 -18.90 16.40 -7.28
CA VAL A 480 -18.93 15.57 -6.06
C VAL A 480 -20.37 15.20 -5.66
N ASP A 481 -21.35 16.11 -5.85
CA ASP A 481 -22.76 15.88 -5.46
C ASP A 481 -23.50 14.91 -6.40
N GLU A 482 -23.12 14.90 -7.67
CA GLU A 482 -23.84 14.10 -8.67
C GLU A 482 -23.36 12.64 -8.74
N GLY A 483 -22.37 12.28 -7.89
CA GLY A 483 -21.60 11.07 -8.09
C GLY A 483 -20.90 11.13 -9.46
N MET A 484 -20.01 10.22 -9.78
CA MET A 484 -19.45 10.13 -11.14
C MET A 484 -20.48 9.55 -12.16
N ALA A 485 -21.74 9.91 -12.03
CA ALA A 485 -22.81 9.57 -12.97
C ALA A 485 -22.74 10.42 -14.26
N ILE A 486 -21.52 10.62 -14.77
CA ILE A 486 -21.29 11.16 -16.14
C ILE A 486 -21.75 10.17 -17.22
N ALA A 487 -22.26 9.02 -16.83
CA ALA A 487 -22.61 7.93 -17.74
C ALA A 487 -24.03 7.95 -18.31
N SER A 488 -24.89 8.87 -17.92
CA SER A 488 -26.22 8.99 -18.55
C SER A 488 -26.24 10.17 -19.52
N GLY A 489 -26.11 9.88 -20.81
CA GLY A 489 -25.95 10.77 -21.96
C GLY A 489 -27.01 11.85 -22.22
N ASP A 490 -27.66 12.38 -21.23
CA ASP A 490 -28.78 13.33 -21.35
C ASP A 490 -28.60 14.63 -20.57
N SER A 491 -27.41 14.92 -20.02
CA SER A 491 -27.18 16.13 -19.24
C SER A 491 -26.30 17.15 -19.99
N ALA A 492 -26.65 18.44 -19.86
CA ALA A 492 -25.82 19.54 -20.33
C ALA A 492 -24.39 19.44 -19.79
N PRO A 493 -23.36 19.93 -20.52
CA PRO A 493 -21.98 19.90 -20.06
C PRO A 493 -21.86 20.47 -18.63
N PRO A 494 -21.04 19.85 -17.75
CA PRO A 494 -20.95 20.26 -16.34
C PRO A 494 -20.23 21.59 -16.14
N GLY A 495 -19.74 22.22 -17.21
CA GLY A 495 -18.96 23.44 -17.10
C GLY A 495 -18.75 24.16 -18.43
N LEU A 496 -18.00 25.24 -18.37
CA LEU A 496 -17.60 26.09 -19.48
C LEU A 496 -16.10 25.95 -19.71
N LEU A 497 -15.71 25.60 -20.94
CA LEU A 497 -14.31 25.53 -21.35
C LEU A 497 -13.79 26.94 -21.70
N HIS A 498 -12.64 27.34 -21.16
CA HIS A 498 -12.02 28.64 -21.44
C HIS A 498 -10.77 28.51 -22.31
N SER A 499 -9.96 27.48 -22.07
CA SER A 499 -8.80 27.17 -22.90
C SER A 499 -8.59 25.66 -23.02
N PHE A 500 -8.00 25.24 -24.12
CA PHE A 500 -7.52 23.90 -24.37
C PHE A 500 -6.22 24.00 -25.15
N ASP A 501 -5.14 23.47 -24.61
CA ASP A 501 -3.84 23.39 -25.24
C ASP A 501 -3.49 21.92 -25.48
N LEU A 502 -3.22 21.55 -26.71
CA LEU A 502 -2.55 20.33 -27.10
C LEU A 502 -1.04 20.60 -27.03
N THR A 503 -0.42 20.29 -25.90
CA THR A 503 1.02 20.52 -25.68
C THR A 503 1.84 19.61 -26.57
N GLN A 504 1.40 18.36 -26.73
CA GLN A 504 2.01 17.37 -27.60
C GLN A 504 1.02 16.28 -28.00
N LEU A 505 0.94 15.99 -29.26
CA LEU A 505 0.52 14.69 -29.78
C LEU A 505 1.71 14.09 -30.52
N LEU A 506 2.08 12.88 -30.19
CA LEU A 506 3.03 12.06 -30.94
C LEU A 506 2.43 10.67 -31.12
N PHE A 507 2.27 10.25 -32.34
CA PHE A 507 1.96 8.86 -32.70
C PHE A 507 3.03 8.38 -33.68
N ARG A 508 3.72 7.32 -33.36
CA ARG A 508 4.75 6.69 -34.18
C ARG A 508 4.56 5.18 -34.21
N MET A 509 4.45 4.59 -35.39
CA MET A 509 4.32 3.14 -35.57
C MET A 509 4.58 2.76 -37.04
N ALA A 510 5.28 1.65 -37.26
CA ALA A 510 5.46 1.02 -38.58
C ALA A 510 5.95 1.97 -39.67
N GLY A 511 6.90 2.87 -39.33
CA GLY A 511 7.51 3.83 -40.24
C GLY A 511 6.68 5.10 -40.48
N ALA A 512 5.51 5.25 -39.86
CA ALA A 512 4.73 6.48 -39.87
C ALA A 512 4.87 7.25 -38.53
N GLU A 513 4.91 8.58 -38.66
CA GLU A 513 4.91 9.48 -37.50
C GLU A 513 3.91 10.63 -37.70
N VAL A 514 3.10 10.89 -36.69
CA VAL A 514 2.18 12.05 -36.65
C VAL A 514 2.47 12.84 -35.39
N THR A 515 2.73 14.12 -35.57
CA THR A 515 2.88 15.07 -34.47
C THR A 515 1.86 16.18 -34.59
N ALA A 516 1.35 16.67 -33.44
CA ALA A 516 0.54 17.86 -33.40
C ALA A 516 0.77 18.65 -32.12
N GLN A 517 0.59 19.97 -32.23
CA GLN A 517 0.63 20.91 -31.10
C GLN A 517 -0.22 22.14 -31.41
N GLY A 518 -0.69 22.84 -30.40
CA GLY A 518 -1.46 24.06 -30.56
C GLY A 518 -2.44 24.29 -29.44
N GLY A 519 -3.37 25.23 -29.62
CA GLY A 519 -4.36 25.50 -28.59
C GLY A 519 -5.47 26.41 -29.04
N PHE A 520 -6.53 26.41 -28.24
CA PHE A 520 -7.72 27.23 -28.45
C PHE A 520 -8.13 27.93 -27.15
N THR A 521 -8.62 29.15 -27.29
CA THR A 521 -9.43 29.84 -26.28
C THR A 521 -10.89 29.81 -26.71
N PHE A 522 -11.81 29.87 -25.77
CA PHE A 522 -13.24 29.71 -26.03
C PHE A 522 -14.05 30.90 -25.52
N ASP A 523 -14.83 31.54 -26.41
CA ASP A 523 -15.80 32.57 -26.06
C ASP A 523 -17.13 31.89 -25.74
N ASN A 524 -17.43 31.74 -24.48
CA ASN A 524 -18.65 31.10 -23.97
C ASN A 524 -19.90 31.97 -24.17
N THR A 525 -19.79 33.21 -24.68
CA THR A 525 -20.93 34.05 -25.00
C THR A 525 -21.46 33.79 -26.41
N ASP A 526 -20.67 33.19 -27.30
CA ASP A 526 -21.06 32.84 -28.66
C ASP A 526 -21.20 31.29 -28.80
N MET A 527 -22.42 30.80 -28.62
CA MET A 527 -22.82 29.41 -28.81
C MET A 527 -23.53 29.14 -30.15
N VAL A 528 -23.54 30.14 -31.02
CA VAL A 528 -24.34 30.14 -32.28
C VAL A 528 -23.45 29.88 -33.49
N THR A 529 -22.26 30.48 -33.51
CA THR A 529 -21.32 30.36 -34.64
C THR A 529 -20.93 28.91 -34.91
N PHE A 530 -20.65 28.14 -33.83
CA PHE A 530 -20.44 26.69 -33.87
C PHE A 530 -21.52 26.01 -33.01
N PRO A 531 -22.58 25.46 -33.60
CA PRO A 531 -23.73 24.97 -32.86
C PRO A 531 -23.34 23.88 -31.82
N GLY A 532 -23.69 24.13 -30.55
CA GLY A 532 -23.43 23.20 -29.44
C GLY A 532 -22.04 23.32 -28.79
N MET A 533 -21.22 24.30 -29.23
CA MET A 533 -19.87 24.53 -28.72
C MET A 533 -19.62 26.05 -28.60
N PRO A 534 -18.94 26.54 -27.52
CA PRO A 534 -18.50 27.92 -27.45
C PRO A 534 -17.52 28.23 -28.60
N LEU A 535 -17.51 29.48 -29.08
CA LEU A 535 -16.68 29.92 -30.20
C LEU A 535 -15.20 29.71 -29.88
N PRO A 536 -14.47 28.75 -30.54
CA PRO A 536 -13.05 28.60 -30.39
C PRO A 536 -12.28 29.63 -31.20
N THR A 537 -11.12 30.05 -30.70
CA THR A 537 -10.13 30.87 -31.40
C THR A 537 -8.74 30.35 -31.11
N GLY A 538 -7.97 30.03 -32.16
CA GLY A 538 -6.64 29.45 -32.03
C GLY A 538 -6.28 28.55 -33.19
N SER A 539 -5.20 27.79 -33.05
CA SER A 539 -4.73 26.90 -34.11
C SER A 539 -4.07 25.61 -33.57
N ILE A 540 -4.09 24.58 -34.37
CA ILE A 540 -3.30 23.37 -34.21
C ILE A 540 -2.45 23.14 -35.45
N ASP A 541 -1.15 22.96 -35.23
CA ASP A 541 -0.17 22.55 -36.24
C ASP A 541 -0.04 21.02 -36.22
N ILE A 542 -0.19 20.38 -37.37
CA ILE A 542 -0.10 18.93 -37.55
C ILE A 542 0.96 18.64 -38.59
N LYS A 543 1.83 17.68 -38.29
CA LYS A 543 2.80 17.12 -39.25
C LYS A 543 2.69 15.60 -39.26
N ALA A 544 2.64 15.01 -40.46
CA ALA A 544 2.62 13.58 -40.66
C ALA A 544 3.70 13.18 -41.67
N VAL A 545 4.44 12.12 -41.38
CA VAL A 545 5.52 11.59 -42.19
C VAL A 545 5.32 10.08 -42.38
N GLY A 546 5.53 9.55 -43.58
CA GLY A 546 5.47 8.11 -43.84
C GLY A 546 4.05 7.51 -43.90
N VAL A 547 3.01 8.33 -43.75
CA VAL A 547 1.61 7.85 -43.63
C VAL A 547 1.12 7.24 -44.95
N ASN A 548 1.44 7.82 -46.10
CA ASN A 548 1.05 7.22 -47.38
C ASN A 548 1.74 5.88 -47.61
N GLY A 549 3.03 5.78 -47.26
CA GLY A 549 3.77 4.53 -47.32
C GLY A 549 3.19 3.43 -46.44
N LEU A 550 2.73 3.80 -45.21
CA LEU A 550 2.02 2.87 -44.35
C LEU A 550 0.69 2.41 -44.94
N ILE A 551 -0.12 3.35 -45.48
CA ILE A 551 -1.39 3.03 -46.16
C ILE A 551 -1.17 2.05 -47.31
N ASP A 552 -0.15 2.30 -48.18
CA ASP A 552 0.17 1.42 -49.32
C ASP A 552 0.50 -0.01 -48.86
N LYS A 553 1.29 -0.13 -47.77
CA LYS A 553 1.65 -1.43 -47.18
C LYS A 553 0.43 -2.15 -46.63
N LEU A 554 -0.42 -1.46 -45.87
CA LEU A 554 -1.65 -2.03 -45.31
C LEU A 554 -2.62 -2.50 -46.42
N VAL A 555 -2.73 -1.76 -47.52
CA VAL A 555 -3.52 -2.18 -48.70
C VAL A 555 -2.89 -3.43 -49.35
N SER A 556 -1.57 -3.45 -49.53
CA SER A 556 -0.88 -4.60 -50.14
C SER A 556 -1.00 -5.88 -49.31
N MET A 557 -1.11 -5.74 -48.00
CA MET A 557 -1.33 -6.84 -47.04
C MET A 557 -2.80 -7.27 -46.96
N GLY A 558 -3.73 -6.53 -47.61
CA GLY A 558 -5.17 -6.78 -47.51
C GLY A 558 -5.81 -6.41 -46.17
N LEU A 559 -5.08 -5.66 -45.32
CA LEU A 559 -5.58 -5.19 -44.01
C LEU A 559 -6.42 -3.91 -44.15
N LEU A 560 -6.24 -3.15 -45.24
CA LEU A 560 -7.01 -1.95 -45.54
C LEU A 560 -7.59 -2.06 -46.97
N PRO A 561 -8.93 -1.98 -47.17
CA PRO A 561 -9.52 -1.94 -48.48
C PRO A 561 -9.06 -0.70 -49.30
N GLU A 562 -8.83 -0.87 -50.59
CA GLU A 562 -8.30 0.17 -51.48
C GLU A 562 -9.23 1.40 -51.58
N ASP A 563 -10.53 1.18 -51.57
CA ASP A 563 -11.55 2.24 -51.54
C ASP A 563 -11.50 3.09 -50.29
N GLN A 564 -11.28 2.47 -49.10
CA GLN A 564 -11.10 3.19 -47.84
C GLN A 564 -9.78 3.96 -47.82
N ALA A 565 -8.71 3.37 -48.32
CA ALA A 565 -7.41 4.04 -48.46
C ALA A 565 -7.54 5.30 -49.35
N MET A 566 -8.25 5.19 -50.46
CA MET A 566 -8.49 6.32 -51.41
C MET A 566 -9.32 7.42 -50.73
N GLN A 567 -10.38 7.06 -49.99
CA GLN A 567 -11.19 8.03 -49.24
C GLN A 567 -10.36 8.75 -48.16
N GLY A 568 -9.52 8.01 -47.42
CA GLY A 568 -8.62 8.58 -46.42
C GLY A 568 -7.65 9.59 -47.03
N ARG A 569 -7.01 9.26 -48.13
CA ARG A 569 -6.10 10.18 -48.87
C ARG A 569 -6.82 11.42 -49.41
N MET A 570 -8.02 11.25 -49.96
CA MET A 570 -8.84 12.38 -50.41
C MET A 570 -9.17 13.31 -49.24
N MET A 571 -9.56 12.76 -48.12
CA MET A 571 -9.85 13.56 -46.92
C MET A 571 -8.60 14.30 -46.40
N MET A 572 -7.45 13.61 -46.32
CA MET A 572 -6.17 14.23 -45.93
C MET A 572 -5.78 15.36 -46.88
N SER A 573 -5.96 15.20 -48.20
CA SER A 573 -5.59 16.21 -49.17
C SER A 573 -6.45 17.49 -49.13
N MET A 574 -7.63 17.44 -48.51
CA MET A 574 -8.46 18.63 -48.28
C MET A 574 -7.92 19.54 -47.17
N PHE A 575 -7.20 18.95 -46.20
CA PHE A 575 -6.76 19.67 -45.02
C PHE A 575 -5.25 19.84 -44.93
N ALA A 576 -4.45 19.11 -45.72
CA ALA A 576 -3.00 19.11 -45.61
C ALA A 576 -2.31 19.51 -46.91
N ASN A 577 -1.20 20.23 -46.77
CA ASN A 577 -0.22 20.42 -47.82
C ASN A 577 0.65 19.14 -47.93
N THR A 578 0.74 18.54 -49.10
CA THR A 578 1.49 17.29 -49.32
C THR A 578 2.78 17.55 -50.06
N SER A 579 3.88 16.93 -49.61
CA SER A 579 5.14 16.83 -50.34
C SER A 579 5.32 15.39 -50.79
N ALA A 580 5.02 15.12 -52.05
CA ALA A 580 5.07 13.76 -52.63
C ALA A 580 6.47 13.14 -52.54
N ASP A 581 7.53 13.94 -52.71
CA ASP A 581 8.92 13.48 -52.73
C ASP A 581 9.43 12.99 -51.35
N LYS A 582 8.77 13.39 -50.26
CA LYS A 582 9.20 13.07 -48.89
C LYS A 582 8.18 12.27 -48.08
N ASP A 583 7.01 11.91 -48.65
CA ASP A 583 5.84 11.39 -47.92
C ASP A 583 5.59 12.20 -46.65
N GLU A 584 5.57 13.52 -46.77
CA GLU A 584 5.37 14.47 -45.68
C GLU A 584 4.10 15.28 -45.94
N MET A 585 3.28 15.42 -44.92
CA MET A 585 2.08 16.24 -44.92
C MET A 585 2.14 17.20 -43.74
N THR A 586 1.74 18.46 -44.00
CA THR A 586 1.60 19.48 -42.94
C THR A 586 0.23 20.12 -43.03
N SER A 587 -0.36 20.42 -41.88
CA SER A 587 -1.63 21.11 -41.83
C SER A 587 -1.62 22.10 -40.67
N VAL A 588 -2.11 23.31 -40.93
CA VAL A 588 -2.43 24.29 -39.88
C VAL A 588 -3.96 24.47 -39.91
N LEU A 589 -4.60 23.94 -38.89
CA LEU A 589 -6.04 24.13 -38.68
C LEU A 589 -6.23 25.32 -37.73
N GLU A 590 -6.89 26.38 -38.22
CA GLU A 590 -7.04 27.65 -37.51
C GLU A 590 -8.52 28.05 -37.45
N ILE A 591 -8.95 28.54 -36.32
CA ILE A 591 -10.25 29.23 -36.17
C ILE A 591 -9.96 30.66 -35.75
N LYS A 592 -10.31 31.60 -36.60
CA LYS A 592 -10.21 33.04 -36.36
C LYS A 592 -11.36 33.81 -37.08
N ASP A 593 -11.69 34.94 -36.55
CA ASP A 593 -12.76 35.81 -37.11
C ASP A 593 -14.06 35.04 -37.37
N LYS A 594 -14.38 34.06 -36.50
CA LYS A 594 -15.56 33.16 -36.59
C LYS A 594 -15.59 32.21 -37.78
N HIS A 595 -14.44 31.99 -38.43
CA HIS A 595 -14.32 31.13 -39.60
C HIS A 595 -13.25 30.05 -39.37
N PHE A 596 -13.45 28.91 -40.00
CA PHE A 596 -12.51 27.81 -40.00
C PHE A 596 -11.62 27.85 -41.23
N TYR A 597 -10.31 27.73 -41.01
CA TYR A 597 -9.27 27.72 -42.03
C TYR A 597 -8.44 26.44 -41.95
N ALA A 598 -8.02 25.92 -43.11
CA ALA A 598 -6.96 24.96 -43.26
C ALA A 598 -5.86 25.53 -44.12
N ASN A 599 -4.63 25.61 -43.64
CA ASN A 599 -3.46 26.18 -44.30
C ASN A 599 -3.71 27.60 -44.87
N GLY A 600 -4.47 28.42 -44.14
CA GLY A 600 -4.85 29.77 -44.57
C GLY A 600 -6.00 29.85 -45.55
N GLN A 601 -6.55 28.73 -46.02
CA GLN A 601 -7.74 28.70 -46.86
C GLN A 601 -9.00 28.59 -45.98
N GLN A 602 -9.94 29.50 -46.14
CA GLN A 602 -11.24 29.43 -45.47
C GLN A 602 -12.06 28.25 -46.01
N LEU A 603 -12.55 27.40 -45.11
CA LEU A 603 -13.39 26.24 -45.43
C LEU A 603 -14.85 26.44 -44.98
N GLN A 604 -15.06 27.22 -43.95
CA GLN A 604 -16.39 27.56 -43.42
C GLN A 604 -16.41 28.98 -42.89
#